data_e0c1f36ffc88388fc7a33a5576cb1f31
#
_entry.id   e0c1f36ffc88388fc7a33a5576cb1f31
#
_cell.length_a   1.000
_cell.length_b   1.000
_cell.length_c   1.000
_cell.angle_alpha   90.00
_cell.angle_beta   90.00
_cell.angle_gamma   90.00
#
_symmetry.space_group_name_H-M   'P 1'
#
loop_
_entity.id
_entity.type
_entity.pdbx_description
1 polymer ?
#
loop_
_entity_poly.entity_id
_entity_poly.type
_entity_poly.pdbx_seq_one_letter_code
_entity_poly.pdbx_strand_id
1 'polypeptide(L)'
;DRLDAANNILNIVELQGWGNKYAHELSGGMQQRVGLARALAADPEFLLMDEPFSALDPLIRRQLQTEFIKLSKQMKKTTVFITHDLDEAVRVGHRIAIMRDGSVVQIGTPEEIVVNPADDYVADFVKGISRLKVVQAKTIMQPLDDYKRNFGENVGNNERVNENDILSKLIE
;
A
#
# COMPACT_ATOMS: atom_id res chain seq x y z
N ASP A 1 -0.02 -32.19 -1.33
CA ASP A 1 -1.21 -32.64 -0.59
C ASP A 1 -2.06 -31.42 -0.17
N ARG A 2 -3.40 -31.62 -0.05
CA ARG A 2 -4.33 -30.54 0.36
C ARG A 2 -4.03 -30.04 1.76
N LEU A 3 -3.61 -30.92 2.66
CA LEU A 3 -3.25 -30.56 4.03
C LEU A 3 -1.98 -29.70 4.07
N ASP A 4 -1.00 -29.98 3.23
CA ASP A 4 0.21 -29.18 3.16
C ASP A 4 -0.08 -27.77 2.63
N ALA A 5 -0.93 -27.67 1.61
CA ALA A 5 -1.39 -26.38 1.08
C ALA A 5 -2.14 -25.56 2.14
N ALA A 6 -3.06 -26.19 2.88
CA ALA A 6 -3.78 -25.54 3.97
C ALA A 6 -2.84 -25.08 5.08
N ASN A 7 -1.91 -25.91 5.51
CA ASN A 7 -0.92 -25.57 6.53
C ASN A 7 -0.01 -24.42 6.08
N ASN A 8 0.41 -24.39 4.82
CA ASN A 8 1.20 -23.29 4.29
C ASN A 8 0.43 -21.95 4.36
N ILE A 9 -0.86 -21.97 4.03
CA ILE A 9 -1.69 -20.77 4.10
C ILE A 9 -1.92 -20.35 5.55
N LEU A 10 -2.19 -21.30 6.46
CA LEU A 10 -2.30 -21.03 7.89
C LEU A 10 -1.00 -20.41 8.46
N ASN A 11 0.15 -20.83 7.96
CA ASN A 11 1.43 -20.23 8.33
C ASN A 11 1.52 -18.77 7.86
N ILE A 12 1.10 -18.48 6.62
CA ILE A 12 1.13 -17.13 6.03
C ILE A 12 0.27 -16.16 6.83
N VAL A 13 -0.92 -16.61 7.28
CA VAL A 13 -1.84 -15.76 8.08
C VAL A 13 -1.59 -15.85 9.58
N GLU A 14 -0.49 -16.47 10.01
CA GLU A 14 -0.10 -16.64 11.42
C GLU A 14 -1.15 -17.35 12.29
N LEU A 15 -1.73 -18.41 11.75
CA LEU A 15 -2.66 -19.29 12.43
C LEU A 15 -2.11 -20.70 12.62
N GLN A 16 -0.78 -20.88 12.72
CA GLN A 16 -0.16 -22.17 13.02
C GLN A 16 -0.69 -22.70 14.36
N GLY A 17 -1.00 -23.98 14.39
CA GLY A 17 -1.52 -24.67 15.58
C GLY A 17 -3.01 -24.45 15.85
N TRP A 18 -3.68 -23.58 15.09
CA TRP A 18 -5.11 -23.29 15.24
C TRP A 18 -6.00 -24.04 14.24
N GLY A 19 -5.43 -24.89 13.38
CA GLY A 19 -6.16 -25.62 12.34
C GLY A 19 -7.26 -26.55 12.84
N ASN A 20 -7.22 -26.96 14.12
CA ASN A 20 -8.21 -27.84 14.74
C ASN A 20 -9.28 -27.09 15.54
N LYS A 21 -9.27 -25.74 15.49
CA LYS A 21 -10.22 -24.88 16.21
C LYS A 21 -11.38 -24.46 15.34
N TYR A 22 -12.55 -24.36 15.92
CA TYR A 22 -13.74 -23.82 15.28
C TYR A 22 -13.69 -22.28 15.29
N ALA A 23 -14.38 -21.65 14.33
CA ALA A 23 -14.39 -20.18 14.20
C ALA A 23 -14.84 -19.45 15.49
N HIS A 24 -15.80 -20.01 16.23
CA HIS A 24 -16.29 -19.43 17.49
C HIS A 24 -15.30 -19.50 18.65
N GLU A 25 -14.25 -20.32 18.54
CA GLU A 25 -13.16 -20.42 19.52
C GLU A 25 -12.03 -19.41 19.24
N LEU A 26 -12.13 -18.65 18.12
CA LEU A 26 -11.12 -17.71 17.67
C LEU A 26 -11.53 -16.28 18.00
N SER A 27 -10.54 -15.41 18.27
CA SER A 27 -10.77 -13.98 18.38
C SER A 27 -11.26 -13.38 17.05
N GLY A 28 -11.89 -12.19 17.07
CA GLY A 28 -12.36 -11.52 15.86
C GLY A 28 -11.25 -11.31 14.81
N GLY A 29 -10.05 -10.91 15.25
CA GLY A 29 -8.89 -10.79 14.36
C GLY A 29 -8.43 -12.13 13.78
N MET A 30 -8.48 -13.23 14.57
CA MET A 30 -8.18 -14.56 14.04
C MET A 30 -9.23 -15.04 13.05
N GLN A 31 -10.51 -14.74 13.27
CA GLN A 31 -11.58 -15.05 12.33
C GLN A 31 -11.38 -14.32 10.99
N GLN A 32 -10.96 -13.05 11.04
CA GLN A 32 -10.64 -12.28 9.85
C GLN A 32 -9.46 -12.89 9.07
N ARG A 33 -8.40 -13.36 9.77
CA ARG A 33 -7.29 -14.10 9.16
C ARG A 33 -7.74 -15.44 8.56
N VAL A 34 -8.69 -16.13 9.16
CA VAL A 34 -9.30 -17.34 8.56
C VAL A 34 -10.03 -16.98 7.27
N GLY A 35 -10.76 -15.85 7.22
CA GLY A 35 -11.39 -15.34 6.02
C GLY A 35 -10.37 -15.11 4.89
N LEU A 36 -9.26 -14.45 5.21
CA LEU A 36 -8.15 -14.23 4.28
C LEU A 36 -7.53 -15.55 3.83
N ALA A 37 -7.25 -16.48 4.74
CA ALA A 37 -6.72 -17.80 4.43
C ALA A 37 -7.62 -18.59 3.46
N ARG A 38 -8.94 -18.55 3.66
CA ARG A 38 -9.92 -19.19 2.78
C ARG A 38 -9.92 -18.58 1.38
N ALA A 39 -9.87 -17.26 1.27
CA ALA A 39 -9.80 -16.56 0.00
C ALA A 39 -8.54 -16.93 -0.79
N LEU A 40 -7.39 -17.01 -0.10
CA LEU A 40 -6.11 -17.38 -0.69
C LEU A 40 -6.04 -18.88 -1.07
N ALA A 41 -6.65 -19.77 -0.27
CA ALA A 41 -6.65 -21.20 -0.51
C ALA A 41 -7.42 -21.60 -1.78
N ALA A 42 -8.39 -20.80 -2.19
CA ALA A 42 -9.14 -21.01 -3.42
C ALA A 42 -8.31 -20.75 -4.69
N ASP A 43 -7.13 -20.16 -4.57
CA ASP A 43 -6.23 -19.75 -5.66
C ASP A 43 -6.95 -19.02 -6.83
N PRO A 44 -7.77 -18.00 -6.55
CA PRO A 44 -8.58 -17.33 -7.56
C PRO A 44 -7.70 -16.51 -8.51
N GLU A 45 -8.18 -16.26 -9.72
CA GLU A 45 -7.54 -15.33 -10.67
C GLU A 45 -7.71 -13.86 -10.21
N PHE A 46 -8.91 -13.55 -9.67
CA PHE A 46 -9.26 -12.23 -9.12
C PHE A 46 -9.61 -12.37 -7.64
N LEU A 47 -9.00 -11.56 -6.81
CA LEU A 47 -9.25 -11.52 -5.38
C LEU A 47 -9.93 -10.21 -4.99
N LEU A 48 -11.14 -10.30 -4.45
CA LEU A 48 -11.91 -9.16 -3.95
C LEU A 48 -11.84 -9.15 -2.43
N MET A 49 -11.36 -8.05 -1.87
CA MET A 49 -11.22 -7.85 -0.42
C MET A 49 -11.92 -6.57 0.01
N ASP A 50 -12.83 -6.70 0.95
CA ASP A 50 -13.55 -5.60 1.56
C ASP A 50 -13.08 -5.44 3.01
N GLU A 51 -12.36 -4.35 3.29
CA GLU A 51 -11.77 -4.00 4.60
C GLU A 51 -11.08 -5.18 5.32
N PRO A 52 -10.18 -5.93 4.68
CA PRO A 52 -9.70 -7.21 5.22
C PRO A 52 -8.85 -7.07 6.49
N PHE A 53 -8.43 -5.87 6.86
CA PHE A 53 -7.58 -5.62 8.03
C PHE A 53 -8.24 -4.68 9.07
N SER A 54 -9.51 -4.30 8.91
CA SER A 54 -10.19 -3.30 9.74
C SER A 54 -10.30 -3.70 11.21
N ALA A 55 -10.56 -4.99 11.51
CA ALA A 55 -10.73 -5.50 12.87
C ALA A 55 -9.42 -5.89 13.58
N LEU A 56 -8.27 -5.54 13.01
CA LEU A 56 -6.95 -5.88 13.55
C LEU A 56 -6.34 -4.71 14.32
N ASP A 57 -5.59 -5.03 15.38
CA ASP A 57 -4.74 -4.04 16.03
C ASP A 57 -3.65 -3.52 15.08
N PRO A 58 -3.10 -2.30 15.31
CA PRO A 58 -2.19 -1.66 14.37
C PRO A 58 -0.91 -2.45 14.07
N LEU A 59 -0.38 -3.20 15.05
CA LEU A 59 0.85 -3.97 14.87
C LEU A 59 0.61 -5.17 13.95
N ILE A 60 -0.41 -5.96 14.27
CA ILE A 60 -0.81 -7.14 13.50
C ILE A 60 -1.27 -6.74 12.09
N ARG A 61 -2.01 -5.63 11.97
CA ARG A 61 -2.43 -5.07 10.69
C ARG A 61 -1.22 -4.82 9.78
N ARG A 62 -0.20 -4.10 10.25
CA ARG A 62 1.02 -3.82 9.49
C ARG A 62 1.77 -5.08 9.07
N GLN A 63 1.82 -6.06 9.95
CA GLN A 63 2.48 -7.34 9.69
C GLN A 63 1.76 -8.10 8.58
N LEU A 64 0.44 -8.27 8.69
CA LEU A 64 -0.36 -8.95 7.67
C LEU A 64 -0.37 -8.21 6.32
N GLN A 65 -0.41 -6.89 6.31
CA GLN A 65 -0.25 -6.11 5.08
C GLN A 65 1.10 -6.42 4.40
N THR A 66 2.18 -6.51 5.18
CA THR A 66 3.51 -6.84 4.65
C THR A 66 3.55 -8.25 4.05
N GLU A 67 2.99 -9.23 4.75
CA GLU A 67 2.90 -10.61 4.25
C GLU A 67 1.99 -10.71 3.02
N PHE A 68 0.86 -10.00 3.03
CA PHE A 68 -0.04 -9.93 1.87
C PHE A 68 0.65 -9.33 0.63
N ILE A 69 1.43 -8.26 0.78
CA ILE A 69 2.20 -7.66 -0.34
C ILE A 69 3.21 -8.66 -0.91
N LYS A 70 3.94 -9.38 -0.04
CA LYS A 70 4.88 -10.42 -0.49
C LYS A 70 4.16 -11.52 -1.26
N LEU A 71 3.06 -12.00 -0.71
CA LEU A 71 2.24 -13.06 -1.30
C LEU A 71 1.63 -12.64 -2.64
N SER A 72 1.05 -11.45 -2.71
CA SER A 72 0.46 -10.87 -3.93
C SER A 72 1.48 -10.82 -5.07
N LYS A 73 2.73 -10.41 -4.76
CA LYS A 73 3.84 -10.41 -5.74
C LYS A 73 4.18 -11.83 -6.25
N GLN A 74 4.15 -12.81 -5.36
CA GLN A 74 4.45 -14.21 -5.72
C GLN A 74 3.33 -14.84 -6.55
N MET A 75 2.10 -14.60 -6.17
CA MET A 75 0.91 -15.18 -6.81
C MET A 75 0.60 -14.55 -8.17
N LYS A 76 1.08 -13.33 -8.44
CA LYS A 76 0.78 -12.55 -9.67
C LYS A 76 -0.73 -12.44 -9.95
N LYS A 77 -1.54 -12.31 -8.88
CA LYS A 77 -3.00 -12.20 -8.97
C LYS A 77 -3.45 -10.74 -9.03
N THR A 78 -4.56 -10.52 -9.69
CA THR A 78 -5.22 -9.22 -9.64
C THR A 78 -6.07 -9.14 -8.37
N THR A 79 -5.80 -8.15 -7.53
CA THR A 79 -6.54 -7.91 -6.29
C THR A 79 -7.26 -6.58 -6.37
N VAL A 80 -8.54 -6.57 -6.08
CA VAL A 80 -9.33 -5.38 -5.77
C VAL A 80 -9.45 -5.31 -4.26
N PHE A 81 -8.94 -4.23 -3.70
CA PHE A 81 -8.84 -4.04 -2.26
C PHE A 81 -9.61 -2.79 -1.86
N ILE A 82 -10.65 -2.93 -1.05
CA ILE A 82 -11.48 -1.83 -0.56
C ILE A 82 -11.02 -1.50 0.87
N THR A 83 -10.76 -0.22 1.11
CA THR A 83 -10.42 0.30 2.43
C THR A 83 -10.84 1.76 2.55
N HIS A 84 -11.15 2.20 3.77
CA HIS A 84 -11.33 3.61 4.12
C HIS A 84 -10.05 4.26 4.64
N ASP A 85 -8.97 3.48 4.79
CA ASP A 85 -7.67 3.93 5.28
C ASP A 85 -6.73 4.21 4.10
N LEU A 86 -6.43 5.49 3.88
CA LEU A 86 -5.56 5.91 2.78
C LEU A 86 -4.11 5.46 2.96
N ASP A 87 -3.57 5.44 4.19
CA ASP A 87 -2.22 4.90 4.45
C ASP A 87 -2.15 3.43 4.03
N GLU A 88 -3.22 2.67 4.24
CA GLU A 88 -3.34 1.29 3.80
C GLU A 88 -3.38 1.19 2.28
N ALA A 89 -4.23 1.99 1.60
CA ALA A 89 -4.32 2.03 0.14
C ALA A 89 -2.96 2.36 -0.50
N VAL A 90 -2.26 3.36 0.02
CA VAL A 90 -0.93 3.79 -0.43
C VAL A 90 0.12 2.67 -0.23
N ARG A 91 0.03 1.94 0.87
CA ARG A 91 0.99 0.89 1.19
C ARG A 91 0.83 -0.38 0.34
N VAL A 92 -0.43 -0.77 0.09
CA VAL A 92 -0.79 -2.05 -0.52
C VAL A 92 -1.03 -1.92 -2.02
N GLY A 93 -1.62 -0.80 -2.46
CA GLY A 93 -2.09 -0.61 -3.82
C GLY A 93 -1.00 -0.22 -4.80
N HIS A 94 -1.00 -0.82 -5.98
CA HIS A 94 -0.23 -0.32 -7.13
C HIS A 94 -0.95 0.85 -7.81
N ARG A 95 -2.28 0.84 -7.77
CA ARG A 95 -3.17 1.91 -8.21
C ARG A 95 -4.26 2.11 -7.17
N ILE A 96 -4.68 3.35 -7.01
CA ILE A 96 -5.73 3.75 -6.08
C ILE A 96 -6.86 4.38 -6.89
N ALA A 97 -8.09 3.98 -6.58
CA ALA A 97 -9.31 4.65 -7.06
C ALA A 97 -9.97 5.34 -5.86
N ILE A 98 -10.04 6.66 -5.88
CA ILE A 98 -10.78 7.43 -4.89
C ILE A 98 -12.23 7.57 -5.35
N MET A 99 -13.14 7.20 -4.47
CA MET A 99 -14.57 7.23 -4.73
C MET A 99 -15.27 8.22 -3.79
N ARG A 100 -16.30 8.90 -4.33
CA ARG A 100 -17.23 9.75 -3.59
C ARG A 100 -18.63 9.59 -4.16
N ASP A 101 -19.61 9.41 -3.31
CA ASP A 101 -21.04 9.30 -3.68
C ASP A 101 -21.30 8.28 -4.80
N GLY A 102 -20.64 7.12 -4.72
CA GLY A 102 -20.79 6.03 -5.69
C GLY A 102 -20.06 6.25 -7.03
N SER A 103 -19.33 7.35 -7.18
CA SER A 103 -18.59 7.69 -8.41
C SER A 103 -17.08 7.70 -8.16
N VAL A 104 -16.31 7.30 -9.17
CA VAL A 104 -14.86 7.40 -9.14
C VAL A 104 -14.45 8.83 -9.43
N VAL A 105 -13.74 9.47 -8.47
CA VAL A 105 -13.24 10.85 -8.59
C VAL A 105 -11.86 10.88 -9.26
N GLN A 106 -10.97 9.98 -8.84
CA GLN A 106 -9.63 9.89 -9.39
C GLN A 106 -9.11 8.45 -9.35
N ILE A 107 -8.35 8.06 -10.38
CA ILE A 107 -7.57 6.82 -10.39
C ILE A 107 -6.13 7.15 -10.76
N GLY A 108 -5.19 6.66 -9.95
CA GLY A 108 -3.76 6.87 -10.20
C GLY A 108 -2.88 5.96 -9.36
N THR A 109 -1.58 6.09 -9.53
CA THR A 109 -0.61 5.53 -8.59
C THR A 109 -0.70 6.29 -7.26
N PRO A 110 -0.22 5.71 -6.13
CA PRO A 110 -0.13 6.44 -4.87
C PRO A 110 0.53 7.82 -5.01
N GLU A 111 1.59 7.90 -5.81
CA GLU A 111 2.32 9.14 -6.06
C GLU A 111 1.48 10.18 -6.83
N GLU A 112 0.83 9.77 -7.92
CA GLU A 112 -0.05 10.65 -8.71
C GLU A 112 -1.18 11.23 -7.87
N ILE A 113 -1.80 10.40 -7.01
CA ILE A 113 -2.89 10.83 -6.12
C ILE A 113 -2.42 11.88 -5.10
N VAL A 114 -1.22 11.70 -4.53
CA VAL A 114 -0.70 12.58 -3.48
C VAL A 114 -0.11 13.88 -4.05
N VAL A 115 0.53 13.81 -5.23
CA VAL A 115 1.20 14.97 -5.83
C VAL A 115 0.25 15.79 -6.68
N ASN A 116 -0.68 15.15 -7.40
CA ASN A 116 -1.60 15.77 -8.33
C ASN A 116 -3.07 15.42 -8.01
N PRO A 117 -3.63 15.87 -6.89
CA PRO A 117 -5.02 15.65 -6.55
C PRO A 117 -5.95 16.28 -7.59
N ALA A 118 -7.00 15.56 -8.00
CA ALA A 118 -7.90 15.97 -9.06
C ALA A 118 -8.82 17.14 -8.64
N ASP A 119 -9.17 17.22 -7.37
CA ASP A 119 -10.01 18.26 -6.80
C ASP A 119 -9.70 18.49 -5.30
N ASP A 120 -10.38 19.46 -4.70
CA ASP A 120 -10.22 19.83 -3.27
C ASP A 120 -10.57 18.66 -2.35
N TYR A 121 -11.52 17.79 -2.72
CA TYR A 121 -11.88 16.63 -1.93
C TYR A 121 -10.71 15.63 -1.87
N VAL A 122 -10.08 15.34 -2.99
CA VAL A 122 -8.90 14.47 -3.03
C VAL A 122 -7.74 15.12 -2.30
N ALA A 123 -7.53 16.43 -2.48
CA ALA A 123 -6.48 17.18 -1.79
C ALA A 123 -6.65 17.10 -0.26
N ASP A 124 -7.87 17.27 0.24
CA ASP A 124 -8.17 17.14 1.67
C ASP A 124 -7.97 15.70 2.17
N PHE A 125 -8.36 14.72 1.37
CA PHE A 125 -8.22 13.31 1.70
C PHE A 125 -6.75 12.87 1.84
N VAL A 126 -5.84 13.43 1.02
CA VAL A 126 -4.42 13.09 1.05
C VAL A 126 -3.58 13.91 2.03
N LYS A 127 -4.11 14.97 2.66
CA LYS A 127 -3.37 15.85 3.59
C LYS A 127 -2.66 15.10 4.74
N GLY A 128 -3.21 13.96 5.18
CA GLY A 128 -2.63 13.14 6.25
C GLY A 128 -1.44 12.28 5.81
N ILE A 129 -1.20 12.16 4.51
CA ILE A 129 -0.15 11.30 3.98
C ILE A 129 1.17 12.06 3.90
N SER A 130 2.21 11.51 4.53
CA SER A 130 3.56 12.03 4.35
C SER A 130 4.02 11.80 2.92
N ARG A 131 4.29 12.88 2.18
CA ARG A 131 4.83 12.82 0.81
C ARG A 131 6.10 11.98 0.72
N LEU A 132 6.93 12.00 1.78
CA LEU A 132 8.15 11.20 1.89
C LEU A 132 7.91 9.68 1.78
N LYS A 133 6.71 9.20 2.08
CA LYS A 133 6.36 7.77 1.97
C LYS A 133 6.04 7.32 0.55
N VAL A 134 5.68 8.26 -0.33
CA VAL A 134 5.08 7.96 -1.65
C VAL A 134 5.90 8.50 -2.81
N VAL A 135 6.51 9.68 -2.65
CA VAL A 135 7.26 10.35 -3.73
C VAL A 135 8.61 9.68 -3.92
N GLN A 136 8.90 9.27 -5.14
CA GLN A 136 10.20 8.71 -5.49
C GLN A 136 11.16 9.83 -5.84
N ALA A 137 12.46 9.68 -5.49
CA ALA A 137 13.47 10.67 -5.78
C ALA A 137 13.49 11.10 -7.26
N LYS A 138 13.25 10.13 -8.18
CA LYS A 138 13.19 10.41 -9.64
C LYS A 138 12.09 11.40 -10.05
N THR A 139 11.01 11.52 -9.28
CA THR A 139 9.88 12.42 -9.57
C THR A 139 10.21 13.86 -9.25
N ILE A 140 11.13 14.06 -8.29
CA ILE A 140 11.60 15.39 -7.87
C ILE A 140 12.90 15.80 -8.61
N MET A 141 13.58 14.82 -9.21
CA MET A 141 14.79 15.08 -9.99
C MET A 141 14.43 15.78 -11.29
N GLN A 142 15.01 16.95 -11.52
CA GLN A 142 14.99 17.61 -12.81
C GLN A 142 16.13 17.09 -13.67
N PRO A 143 15.97 16.98 -15.01
CA PRO A 143 17.09 16.75 -15.91
C PRO A 143 18.20 17.77 -15.61
N LEU A 144 19.45 17.32 -15.61
CA LEU A 144 20.61 18.17 -15.29
C LEU A 144 20.67 19.43 -16.18
N ASP A 145 20.27 19.31 -17.44
CA ASP A 145 20.25 20.41 -18.40
C ASP A 145 19.18 21.47 -18.05
N ASP A 146 18.04 21.05 -17.51
CA ASP A 146 17.00 21.96 -17.05
C ASP A 146 17.41 22.64 -15.73
N TYR A 147 18.05 21.91 -14.84
CA TYR A 147 18.62 22.46 -13.62
C TYR A 147 19.69 23.52 -13.92
N LYS A 148 20.64 23.25 -14.85
CA LYS A 148 21.66 24.19 -15.27
C LYS A 148 21.07 25.46 -15.91
N ARG A 149 19.98 25.31 -16.70
CA ARG A 149 19.27 26.45 -17.30
C ARG A 149 18.63 27.38 -16.25
N ASN A 150 18.07 26.80 -15.19
CA ASN A 150 17.32 27.54 -14.19
C ASN A 150 18.23 28.14 -13.09
N PHE A 151 19.36 27.51 -12.79
CA PHE A 151 20.23 27.86 -11.65
C PHE A 151 21.68 28.18 -12.02
N GLY A 152 22.05 28.19 -13.32
CA GLY A 152 23.37 28.52 -13.83
C GLY A 152 24.37 27.37 -13.82
N GLU A 153 25.47 27.53 -14.57
CA GLU A 153 26.49 26.47 -14.77
C GLU A 153 27.39 26.19 -13.54
N ASN A 154 27.21 26.89 -12.42
CA ASN A 154 28.04 26.75 -11.22
C ASN A 154 27.67 25.55 -10.32
N VAL A 155 27.16 24.46 -10.90
CA VAL A 155 27.14 23.19 -10.19
C VAL A 155 28.53 22.58 -10.30
N GLY A 156 29.38 23.02 -9.39
CA GLY A 156 30.76 22.57 -9.28
C GLY A 156 30.89 21.07 -9.16
N ASN A 157 31.95 20.54 -9.72
CA ASN A 157 32.31 19.14 -9.86
C ASN A 157 32.45 18.33 -8.57
N ASN A 158 31.90 18.72 -7.42
CA ASN A 158 32.02 17.99 -6.15
C ASN A 158 30.98 18.29 -5.07
N GLU A 159 29.94 19.04 -5.30
CA GLU A 159 28.90 19.17 -4.28
C GLU A 159 27.93 17.99 -4.39
N ARG A 160 28.06 17.06 -3.47
CA ARG A 160 27.01 16.08 -3.16
C ARG A 160 25.75 16.89 -2.91
N VAL A 161 24.68 16.63 -3.67
CA VAL A 161 23.37 17.17 -3.42
C VAL A 161 23.09 16.97 -1.93
N ASN A 162 22.98 18.06 -1.18
CA ASN A 162 22.83 17.98 0.27
C ASN A 162 21.44 17.41 0.53
N GLU A 163 21.34 16.35 1.34
CA GLU A 163 20.07 15.74 1.73
C GLU A 163 19.05 16.77 2.23
N ASN A 164 19.52 17.87 2.83
CA ASN A 164 18.68 18.96 3.32
C ASN A 164 18.01 19.77 2.18
N ASP A 165 18.60 19.87 0.99
CA ASP A 165 17.99 20.56 -0.16
C ASP A 165 16.88 19.74 -0.79
N ILE A 166 16.99 18.41 -0.72
CA ILE A 166 15.91 17.51 -1.13
C ILE A 166 14.76 17.56 -0.11
N LEU A 167 15.10 17.57 1.19
CA LEU A 167 14.12 17.59 2.27
C LEU A 167 13.34 18.90 2.33
N SER A 168 13.98 20.06 2.06
CA SER A 168 13.29 21.36 2.07
C SER A 168 12.20 21.47 0.99
N LYS A 169 12.47 20.90 -0.21
CA LYS A 169 11.48 20.88 -1.33
C LYS A 169 10.37 19.85 -1.15
N LEU A 170 10.54 18.88 -0.23
CA LEU A 170 9.53 17.88 0.08
C LEU A 170 8.55 18.37 1.17
N ILE A 171 8.90 19.45 1.89
CA ILE A 171 8.14 20.00 3.02
C ILE A 171 7.28 21.21 2.58
N GLU A 172 7.61 21.89 1.49
CA GLU A 172 6.77 22.90 0.83
C GLU A 172 5.69 22.23 -0.04
#